data_4a0a74cbafc325a7e5dd7eb690b2092b
#
_entry.id   4a0a74cbafc325a7e5dd7eb690b2092b
#
_cell.length_a   1.000
_cell.length_b   1.000
_cell.length_c   1.000
_cell.angle_alpha   90.00
_cell.angle_beta   90.00
_cell.angle_gamma   90.00
#
_symmetry.space_group_name_H-M   'P 1'
#
loop_
_entity.id
_entity.type
_entity.pdbx_description
1 polymer ?
#
loop_
_entity_poly.entity_id
_entity_poly.type
_entity_poly.pdbx_seq_one_letter_code
_entity_poly.pdbx_strand_id
1 'polypeptide(L)'
;MYKRQGVVTSNNISALPFYGLARGFLTGKYRQGVTVDSIRAGSVTDYQTERGWAVVDALVDIARAHHSSPSAIALAWLRANPAVSTPIASARTVEQLHEIVEVVHLSQTEVNILNRASA
;
A
#
# COMPACT_ATOMS: atom_id res chain seq x y z
N MET A 1 -10.81 -7.55 1.67
CA MET A 1 -10.30 -7.44 0.31
C MET A 1 -10.38 -8.75 -0.46
N TYR A 2 -9.96 -9.87 0.09
CA TYR A 2 -9.92 -11.19 -0.58
C TYR A 2 -11.27 -11.69 -1.14
N LYS A 3 -12.39 -11.43 -0.47
CA LYS A 3 -13.72 -11.87 -0.94
C LYS A 3 -14.13 -11.28 -2.30
N ARG A 4 -13.64 -10.08 -2.65
CA ARG A 4 -13.96 -9.43 -3.92
C ARG A 4 -13.04 -9.85 -5.06
N GLN A 5 -11.83 -10.29 -4.76
CA GLN A 5 -10.85 -10.74 -5.77
C GLN A 5 -11.34 -11.97 -6.53
N GLY A 6 -11.91 -12.96 -5.83
CA GLY A 6 -12.48 -14.15 -6.46
C GLY A 6 -13.58 -13.80 -7.47
N VAL A 7 -14.49 -12.89 -7.10
CA VAL A 7 -15.57 -12.43 -8.00
C VAL A 7 -15.01 -11.68 -9.20
N VAL A 8 -14.03 -10.81 -9.01
CA VAL A 8 -13.38 -10.06 -10.09
C VAL A 8 -12.71 -11.01 -11.08
N THR A 9 -11.92 -11.96 -10.57
CA THR A 9 -11.18 -12.92 -11.40
C THR A 9 -12.13 -13.89 -12.15
N SER A 10 -13.15 -14.44 -11.46
CA SER A 10 -14.07 -15.38 -12.07
C SER A 10 -15.00 -14.76 -13.14
N ASN A 11 -15.20 -13.46 -13.10
CA ASN A 11 -16.02 -12.73 -14.09
C ASN A 11 -15.20 -11.95 -15.11
N ASN A 12 -13.88 -12.16 -15.16
CA ASN A 12 -12.96 -11.44 -16.06
C ASN A 12 -13.11 -9.91 -16.00
N ILE A 13 -13.27 -9.38 -14.77
CA ILE A 13 -13.39 -7.96 -14.49
C ILE A 13 -12.05 -7.47 -13.92
N SER A 14 -11.70 -6.20 -14.13
CA SER A 14 -10.51 -5.59 -13.54
C SER A 14 -10.87 -4.65 -12.39
N ALA A 15 -10.10 -4.71 -11.30
CA ALA A 15 -10.27 -3.80 -10.17
C ALA A 15 -9.38 -2.56 -10.33
N LEU A 16 -9.93 -1.39 -9.98
CA LEU A 16 -9.22 -0.12 -9.87
C LEU A 16 -9.35 0.39 -8.42
N PRO A 17 -8.47 -0.07 -7.51
CA PRO A 17 -8.55 0.34 -6.11
C PRO A 17 -8.18 1.83 -5.95
N PHE A 18 -9.09 2.63 -5.39
CA PHE A 18 -8.90 4.07 -5.22
C PHE A 18 -8.35 4.48 -3.84
N TYR A 19 -8.34 3.58 -2.86
CA TYR A 19 -7.69 3.77 -1.56
C TYR A 19 -6.37 2.98 -1.47
N GLY A 20 -5.59 2.95 -2.56
CA GLY A 20 -4.37 2.17 -2.67
C GLY A 20 -3.33 2.39 -1.57
N LEU A 21 -3.30 3.60 -1.00
CA LEU A 21 -2.42 3.97 0.12
C LEU A 21 -3.14 4.01 1.48
N ALA A 22 -4.35 3.40 1.61
CA ALA A 22 -5.14 3.39 2.84
C ALA A 22 -5.25 4.79 3.47
N ARG A 23 -5.68 5.78 2.68
CA ARG A 23 -5.77 7.20 3.06
C ARG A 23 -4.45 7.83 3.54
N GLY A 24 -3.32 7.25 3.11
CA GLY A 24 -1.98 7.67 3.48
C GLY A 24 -1.37 6.90 4.66
N PHE A 25 -2.07 5.92 5.21
CA PHE A 25 -1.52 5.06 6.27
C PHE A 25 -0.28 4.28 5.79
N LEU A 26 -0.29 3.78 4.55
CA LEU A 26 0.78 2.97 3.97
C LEU A 26 1.95 3.80 3.39
N THR A 27 1.97 5.11 3.59
CA THR A 27 3.09 5.97 3.12
C THR A 27 4.33 5.90 4.00
N GLY A 28 4.25 5.18 5.12
CA GLY A 28 5.36 5.06 6.07
C GLY A 28 5.52 6.23 7.03
N LYS A 29 4.72 7.30 6.93
CA LYS A 29 4.76 8.42 7.87
C LYS A 29 4.16 8.10 9.24
N TYR A 30 3.21 7.16 9.30
CA TYR A 30 2.61 6.70 10.55
C TYR A 30 3.47 5.59 11.15
N ARG A 31 3.69 5.65 12.47
CA ARG A 31 4.39 4.65 13.27
C ARG A 31 3.64 4.43 14.57
N GLN A 32 3.74 3.24 15.12
CA GLN A 32 3.16 2.93 16.44
C GLN A 32 3.75 3.87 17.51
N GLY A 33 2.88 4.50 18.30
CA GLY A 33 3.29 5.42 19.37
C GLY A 33 3.72 6.82 18.90
N VAL A 34 3.66 7.13 17.59
CA VAL A 34 4.00 8.45 17.05
C VAL A 34 2.73 9.18 16.63
N THR A 35 2.52 10.37 17.19
CA THR A 35 1.45 11.27 16.74
C THR A 35 1.89 11.98 15.47
N VAL A 36 1.07 11.89 14.41
CA VAL A 36 1.31 12.58 13.14
C VAL A 36 0.30 13.70 12.99
N ASP A 37 0.78 14.94 12.88
CA ASP A 37 -0.06 16.09 12.52
C ASP A 37 -0.40 16.00 11.02
N SER A 38 -1.62 15.56 10.74
CA SER A 38 -2.11 15.38 9.39
C SER A 38 -3.62 15.56 9.35
N ILE A 39 -4.12 16.26 8.34
CA ILE A 39 -5.56 16.44 8.08
C ILE A 39 -6.32 15.10 8.05
N ARG A 40 -5.62 14.01 7.72
CA ARG A 40 -6.19 12.66 7.64
C ARG A 40 -5.90 11.78 8.87
N ALA A 41 -5.30 12.32 9.93
CA ALA A 41 -4.94 11.52 11.10
C ALA A 41 -6.13 10.76 11.69
N GLY A 42 -7.29 11.40 11.83
CA GLY A 42 -8.51 10.76 12.30
C GLY A 42 -9.08 9.70 11.34
N SER A 43 -8.79 9.80 10.04
CA SER A 43 -9.35 8.89 9.02
C SER A 43 -8.54 7.59 8.83
N VAL A 44 -7.40 7.47 9.49
CA VAL A 44 -6.54 6.27 9.44
C VAL A 44 -6.60 5.41 10.69
N THR A 45 -7.37 5.82 11.69
CA THR A 45 -7.49 5.12 12.98
C THR A 45 -7.89 3.65 12.82
N ASP A 46 -8.79 3.34 11.88
CA ASP A 46 -9.24 1.98 11.61
C ASP A 46 -8.13 1.04 11.10
N TYR A 47 -7.04 1.62 10.56
CA TYR A 47 -5.86 0.88 10.10
C TYR A 47 -4.81 0.70 11.19
N GLN A 48 -4.90 1.43 12.31
CA GLN A 48 -3.93 1.40 13.42
C GLN A 48 -4.15 0.17 14.30
N THR A 49 -3.95 -0.98 13.72
CA THR A 49 -4.06 -2.29 14.35
C THR A 49 -2.69 -2.97 14.33
N GLU A 50 -2.51 -4.02 15.12
CA GLU A 50 -1.28 -4.83 15.12
C GLU A 50 -0.93 -5.28 13.68
N ARG A 51 -1.92 -5.78 12.93
CA ARG A 51 -1.78 -6.15 11.53
C ARG A 51 -1.42 -4.95 10.65
N GLY A 52 -2.05 -3.81 10.85
CA GLY A 52 -1.75 -2.59 10.10
C GLY A 52 -0.30 -2.14 10.29
N TRP A 53 0.20 -2.19 11.51
CA TRP A 53 1.60 -1.86 11.82
C TRP A 53 2.56 -2.87 11.20
N ALA A 54 2.27 -4.17 11.25
CA ALA A 54 3.08 -5.20 10.60
C ALA A 54 3.21 -4.95 9.08
N VAL A 55 2.13 -4.52 8.42
CA VAL A 55 2.19 -4.15 6.99
C VAL A 55 3.06 -2.92 6.77
N VAL A 56 2.93 -1.88 7.59
CA VAL A 56 3.76 -0.66 7.46
C VAL A 56 5.23 -0.98 7.65
N ASP A 57 5.58 -1.80 8.64
CA ASP A 57 6.97 -2.19 8.91
C ASP A 57 7.54 -2.98 7.73
N ALA A 58 6.80 -3.95 7.19
CA ALA A 58 7.20 -4.71 6.01
C ALA A 58 7.41 -3.81 4.77
N LEU A 59 6.51 -2.84 4.54
CA LEU A 59 6.64 -1.87 3.45
C LEU A 59 7.91 -1.04 3.59
N VAL A 60 8.24 -0.59 4.81
CA VAL A 60 9.44 0.21 5.07
C VAL A 60 10.72 -0.57 4.86
N ASP A 61 10.76 -1.82 5.31
CA ASP A 61 11.95 -2.67 5.14
C ASP A 61 12.21 -2.99 3.67
N ILE A 62 11.16 -3.31 2.90
CA ILE A 62 11.26 -3.52 1.46
C ILE A 62 11.65 -2.22 0.74
N ALA A 63 11.05 -1.09 1.11
CA ALA A 63 11.38 0.21 0.52
C ALA A 63 12.87 0.56 0.72
N ARG A 64 13.41 0.29 1.91
CA ARG A 64 14.84 0.49 2.18
C ARG A 64 15.71 -0.39 1.29
N ALA A 65 15.35 -1.65 1.08
CA ALA A 65 16.09 -2.57 0.21
C ALA A 65 16.08 -2.13 -1.26
N HIS A 66 15.00 -1.52 -1.71
CA HIS A 66 14.84 -0.99 -3.07
C HIS A 66 15.32 0.45 -3.24
N HIS A 67 15.82 1.12 -2.19
CA HIS A 67 16.12 2.57 -2.20
C HIS A 67 14.94 3.42 -2.68
N SER A 68 13.72 3.03 -2.31
CA SER A 68 12.45 3.59 -2.75
C SER A 68 11.58 4.02 -1.57
N SER A 69 10.38 4.50 -1.82
CA SER A 69 9.42 4.91 -0.80
C SER A 69 8.43 3.79 -0.43
N PRO A 70 7.93 3.74 0.81
CA PRO A 70 6.84 2.83 1.18
C PRO A 70 5.59 3.02 0.31
N SER A 71 5.32 4.24 -0.16
CA SER A 71 4.24 4.55 -1.10
C SER A 71 4.40 3.79 -2.42
N ALA A 72 5.61 3.82 -3.01
CA ALA A 72 5.91 3.11 -4.24
C ALA A 72 5.77 1.59 -4.06
N ILE A 73 6.27 1.04 -2.95
CA ILE A 73 6.15 -0.39 -2.62
C ILE A 73 4.68 -0.80 -2.44
N ALA A 74 3.88 0.00 -1.73
CA ALA A 74 2.46 -0.29 -1.55
C ALA A 74 1.70 -0.33 -2.89
N LEU A 75 1.99 0.59 -3.80
CA LEU A 75 1.41 0.60 -5.14
C LEU A 75 1.93 -0.56 -6.01
N ALA A 76 3.22 -0.92 -5.89
CA ALA A 76 3.80 -2.08 -6.55
C ALA A 76 3.13 -3.38 -6.07
N TRP A 77 2.87 -3.51 -4.76
CA TRP A 77 2.16 -4.66 -4.20
C TRP A 77 0.72 -4.78 -4.75
N LEU A 78 0.00 -3.67 -4.90
CA LEU A 78 -1.31 -3.68 -5.56
C LEU A 78 -1.22 -4.14 -7.02
N ARG A 79 -0.23 -3.63 -7.79
CA ARG A 79 -0.01 -4.05 -9.18
C ARG A 79 0.40 -5.52 -9.34
N ALA A 80 1.03 -6.09 -8.33
CA ALA A 80 1.38 -7.51 -8.32
C ALA A 80 0.15 -8.45 -8.23
N ASN A 81 -1.04 -7.90 -7.91
CA ASN A 81 -2.27 -8.68 -7.87
C ASN A 81 -2.91 -8.73 -9.27
N PRO A 82 -3.10 -9.93 -9.86
CA PRO A 82 -3.64 -10.07 -11.22
C PRO A 82 -5.08 -9.54 -11.38
N ALA A 83 -5.84 -9.39 -10.29
CA ALA A 83 -7.18 -8.80 -10.31
C ALA A 83 -7.16 -7.26 -10.39
N VAL A 84 -6.00 -6.63 -10.19
CA VAL A 84 -5.84 -5.17 -10.21
C VAL A 84 -5.28 -4.74 -11.56
N SER A 85 -6.05 -3.94 -12.29
CA SER A 85 -5.62 -3.34 -13.54
C SER A 85 -4.64 -2.20 -13.28
N THR A 86 -5.05 -1.24 -12.43
CA THR A 86 -4.21 -0.14 -12.00
C THR A 86 -4.69 0.43 -10.67
N PRO A 87 -3.81 0.71 -9.71
CA PRO A 87 -4.17 1.45 -8.51
C PRO A 87 -4.37 2.94 -8.83
N ILE A 88 -5.31 3.57 -8.13
CA ILE A 88 -5.54 5.01 -8.20
C ILE A 88 -4.92 5.65 -6.96
N ALA A 89 -4.05 6.63 -7.16
CA ALA A 89 -3.43 7.40 -6.10
C ALA A 89 -3.42 8.89 -6.45
N SER A 90 -3.32 9.76 -5.45
CA SER A 90 -3.20 11.20 -5.63
C SER A 90 -2.07 11.75 -4.78
N ALA A 91 -1.41 12.79 -5.29
CA ALA A 91 -0.40 13.56 -4.59
C ALA A 91 -0.87 14.99 -4.35
N ARG A 92 -0.38 15.62 -3.28
CA ARG A 92 -0.62 17.04 -2.96
C ARG A 92 0.62 17.90 -3.18
N THR A 93 1.78 17.26 -3.29
CA THR A 93 3.07 17.90 -3.55
C THR A 93 3.80 17.18 -4.67
N VAL A 94 4.79 17.85 -5.26
CA VAL A 94 5.63 17.28 -6.32
C VAL A 94 6.43 16.09 -5.80
N GLU A 95 6.93 16.16 -4.57
CA GLU A 95 7.68 15.09 -3.91
C GLU A 95 6.81 13.83 -3.77
N GLN A 96 5.56 13.98 -3.30
CA GLN A 96 4.62 12.88 -3.22
C GLN A 96 4.27 12.31 -4.60
N LEU A 97 4.21 13.16 -5.64
CA LEU A 97 3.99 12.70 -7.00
C LEU A 97 5.15 11.81 -7.46
N HIS A 98 6.39 12.22 -7.22
CA HIS A 98 7.57 11.41 -7.56
C HIS A 98 7.52 10.04 -6.89
N GLU A 99 7.14 9.96 -5.62
CA GLU A 99 7.01 8.68 -4.90
C GLU A 99 5.97 7.74 -5.54
N ILE A 100 4.79 8.28 -5.95
CA ILE A 100 3.69 7.42 -6.43
C ILE A 100 3.80 7.04 -7.91
N VAL A 101 4.57 7.78 -8.72
CA VAL A 101 4.82 7.44 -10.14
C VAL A 101 6.01 6.50 -10.30
N GLU A 102 6.81 6.31 -9.27
CA GLU A 102 7.93 5.38 -9.30
C GLU A 102 7.44 3.95 -9.53
N VAL A 103 8.07 3.25 -10.48
CA VAL A 103 7.75 1.87 -10.81
C VAL A 103 8.76 0.94 -10.16
N VAL A 104 8.32 0.21 -9.15
CA VAL A 104 9.10 -0.82 -8.48
C VAL A 104 8.57 -2.20 -8.86
N HIS A 105 9.48 -3.13 -9.15
CA HIS A 105 9.16 -4.54 -9.40
C HIS A 105 9.48 -5.36 -8.16
N LEU A 106 8.45 -5.91 -7.52
CA LEU A 106 8.61 -6.78 -6.35
C LEU A 106 8.87 -8.22 -6.77
N SER A 107 9.79 -8.86 -6.08
CA SER A 107 9.94 -10.31 -6.16
C SER A 107 8.74 -11.03 -5.55
N GLN A 108 8.53 -12.30 -5.92
CA GLN A 108 7.46 -13.11 -5.32
C GLN A 108 7.64 -13.28 -3.80
N THR A 109 8.87 -13.29 -3.32
CA THR A 109 9.18 -13.35 -1.87
C THR A 109 8.66 -12.11 -1.15
N GLU A 110 8.91 -10.92 -1.69
CA GLU A 110 8.44 -9.64 -1.11
C GLU A 110 6.92 -9.55 -1.13
N VAL A 111 6.29 -9.94 -2.24
CA VAL A 111 4.82 -10.04 -2.32
C VAL A 111 4.26 -10.97 -1.25
N ASN A 112 4.90 -12.12 -1.02
CA ASN A 112 4.49 -13.07 0.00
C ASN A 112 4.68 -12.53 1.42
N ILE A 113 5.73 -11.75 1.69
CA ILE A 113 5.94 -11.07 2.98
C ILE A 113 4.77 -10.11 3.25
N LEU A 114 4.43 -9.24 2.29
CA LEU A 114 3.33 -8.29 2.43
C LEU A 114 1.96 -8.99 2.58
N ASN A 115 1.74 -10.05 1.83
CA ASN A 115 0.52 -10.84 1.93
C ASN A 115 0.36 -11.48 3.33
N ARG A 116 1.45 -12.01 3.91
CA ARG A 116 1.43 -12.58 5.28
C ARG A 116 1.19 -11.49 6.33
N ALA A 117 1.86 -10.35 6.21
CA ALA A 117 1.68 -9.23 7.13
C ALA A 117 0.22 -8.72 7.14
N SER A 118 -0.48 -8.84 6.02
CA SER A 118 -1.87 -8.39 5.84
C SER A 118 -2.94 -9.45 6.12
N ALA A 119 -2.53 -10.67 6.42
CA ALA A 119 -3.46 -11.79 6.64
C ALA A 119 -4.26 -11.73 7.95
#